data_1ee434af9021e446e0f94901a9ecbf0f
#
_entry.id   1ee434af9021e446e0f94901a9ecbf0f
#
_cell.length_a   1.000
_cell.length_b   1.000
_cell.length_c   1.000
_cell.angle_alpha   90.00
_cell.angle_beta   90.00
_cell.angle_gamma   90.00
#
_symmetry.space_group_name_H-M   'P 1'
#
loop_
_entity.id
_entity.type
_entity.pdbx_description
1 polymer ?
#
loop_
_entity_poly.entity_id
_entity_poly.type
_entity_poly.pdbx_seq_one_letter_code
_entity_poly.pdbx_strand_id
1 'polypeptide(L)'
;MTISMIVATDINGCIGKNNTLPFNSKKDMKHFVNMTKGKDVIMGRKTWDSLPKKPLPNRKNIIITRANLKYFDTSNENVIYVNSLDEALDISKDPFIIGGEQIYSQCEKYADIIYMTIFPTISIEGGDAFFKLSQKWYISDQRTEYENDLLIEFKELKKRNV
;
A
#
# COMPACT_ATOMS: atom_id res chain seq x y z
N MET A 1 14.08 6.17 -11.13
CA MET A 1 13.40 5.79 -9.87
C MET A 1 12.18 4.94 -10.19
N THR A 2 12.01 3.84 -9.47
CA THR A 2 10.86 2.96 -9.63
C THR A 2 9.84 3.24 -8.54
N ILE A 3 8.62 3.56 -8.92
CA ILE A 3 7.53 3.81 -7.98
C ILE A 3 6.62 2.58 -7.98
N SER A 4 6.48 1.95 -6.83
CA SER A 4 5.68 0.74 -6.66
C SER A 4 4.48 0.99 -5.76
N MET A 5 3.38 0.31 -6.04
CA MET A 5 2.24 0.24 -5.11
C MET A 5 2.14 -1.20 -4.61
N ILE A 6 1.77 -1.37 -3.36
CA ILE A 6 1.53 -2.68 -2.77
C ILE A 6 0.20 -2.65 -2.03
N VAL A 7 -0.65 -3.64 -2.29
CA VAL A 7 -2.03 -3.64 -1.83
C VAL A 7 -2.54 -5.07 -1.62
N ALA A 8 -3.43 -5.25 -0.65
CA ALA A 8 -4.15 -6.50 -0.43
C ALA A 8 -5.65 -6.21 -0.50
N THR A 9 -6.39 -7.01 -1.30
CA THR A 9 -7.82 -6.81 -1.50
C THR A 9 -8.61 -8.11 -1.34
N ASP A 10 -9.90 -7.98 -1.07
CA ASP A 10 -10.84 -9.08 -1.25
C ASP A 10 -11.17 -9.28 -2.74
N ILE A 11 -12.12 -10.17 -3.04
CA ILE A 11 -12.52 -10.46 -4.43
C ILE A 11 -13.10 -9.24 -5.14
N ASN A 12 -13.65 -8.28 -4.41
CA ASN A 12 -14.29 -7.09 -4.95
C ASN A 12 -13.40 -5.85 -4.95
N GLY A 13 -12.13 -5.99 -4.60
CA GLY A 13 -11.20 -4.86 -4.52
C GLY A 13 -11.27 -4.08 -3.21
N CYS A 14 -11.98 -4.58 -2.20
CA CYS A 14 -12.07 -3.93 -0.91
C CYS A 14 -10.72 -3.98 -0.17
N ILE A 15 -10.28 -2.83 0.34
CA ILE A 15 -9.02 -2.68 1.07
C ILE A 15 -9.20 -2.19 2.50
N GLY A 16 -10.41 -1.82 2.89
CA GLY A 16 -10.65 -1.32 4.23
C GLY A 16 -12.11 -1.31 4.62
N LYS A 17 -12.31 -1.39 5.94
CA LYS A 17 -13.61 -1.25 6.59
C LYS A 17 -13.37 -0.56 7.92
N ASN A 18 -14.02 0.59 8.14
CA ASN A 18 -13.87 1.39 9.38
C ASN A 18 -12.40 1.69 9.72
N ASN A 19 -11.59 2.05 8.71
CA ASN A 19 -10.17 2.39 8.83
C ASN A 19 -9.30 1.22 9.33
N THR A 20 -9.76 -0.02 9.18
CA THR A 20 -8.99 -1.21 9.53
C THR A 20 -8.77 -2.09 8.31
N LEU A 21 -7.67 -2.85 8.33
CA LEU A 21 -7.43 -3.88 7.33
C LEU A 21 -8.34 -5.08 7.61
N PRO A 22 -9.18 -5.49 6.63
CA PRO A 22 -10.12 -6.60 6.85
C PRO A 22 -9.47 -7.98 6.74
N PHE A 23 -8.15 -8.05 6.53
CA PHE A 23 -7.45 -9.30 6.28
C PHE A 23 -6.48 -9.62 7.41
N ASN A 24 -6.37 -10.91 7.73
CA ASN A 24 -5.40 -11.41 8.69
C ASN A 24 -4.72 -12.64 8.07
N SER A 25 -3.61 -12.40 7.39
CA SER A 25 -2.82 -13.44 6.73
C SER A 25 -1.35 -13.27 7.07
N LYS A 26 -0.77 -14.31 7.66
CA LYS A 26 0.66 -14.31 7.99
C LYS A 26 1.52 -14.35 6.72
N LYS A 27 1.07 -15.09 5.70
CA LYS A 27 1.79 -15.16 4.42
C LYS A 27 1.80 -13.82 3.71
N ASP A 28 0.67 -13.11 3.70
CA ASP A 28 0.60 -11.79 3.10
C ASP A 28 1.43 -10.78 3.89
N MET A 29 1.40 -10.83 5.21
CA MET A 29 2.23 -9.95 6.04
C MET A 29 3.71 -10.18 5.78
N LYS A 30 4.13 -11.45 5.66
CA LYS A 30 5.52 -11.79 5.32
C LYS A 30 5.90 -11.26 3.93
N HIS A 31 5.00 -11.39 2.96
CA HIS A 31 5.18 -10.85 1.61
C HIS A 31 5.37 -9.34 1.66
N PHE A 32 4.51 -8.63 2.39
CA PHE A 32 4.60 -7.17 2.56
C PHE A 32 5.95 -6.76 3.17
N VAL A 33 6.36 -7.43 4.25
CA VAL A 33 7.65 -7.13 4.91
C VAL A 33 8.81 -7.38 3.96
N ASN A 34 8.82 -8.52 3.26
CA ASN A 34 9.90 -8.87 2.32
C ASN A 34 10.01 -7.87 1.18
N MET A 35 8.87 -7.39 0.66
CA MET A 35 8.85 -6.44 -0.45
C MET A 35 9.28 -5.03 -0.04
N THR A 36 8.91 -4.60 1.16
CA THR A 36 9.13 -3.22 1.61
C THR A 36 10.36 -3.01 2.48
N LYS A 37 10.99 -4.09 2.94
CA LYS A 37 12.16 -4.03 3.83
C LYS A 37 13.28 -3.18 3.24
N GLY A 38 13.77 -2.22 4.01
CA GLY A 38 14.83 -1.32 3.58
C GLY A 38 14.41 -0.29 2.54
N LYS A 39 13.11 -0.19 2.25
CA LYS A 39 12.57 0.75 1.27
C LYS A 39 11.92 1.95 1.96
N ASP A 40 11.70 3.01 1.20
CA ASP A 40 10.87 4.11 1.64
C ASP A 40 9.40 3.73 1.45
N VAL A 41 8.55 3.94 2.46
CA VAL A 41 7.12 3.66 2.36
C VAL A 41 6.34 4.96 2.51
N ILE A 42 5.39 5.17 1.61
CA ILE A 42 4.54 6.36 1.57
C ILE A 42 3.10 5.95 1.86
N MET A 43 2.45 6.67 2.76
CA MET A 43 1.08 6.37 3.18
C MET A 43 0.31 7.62 3.52
N GLY A 44 -1.00 7.53 3.46
CA GLY A 44 -1.89 8.57 3.97
C GLY A 44 -1.99 8.50 5.49
N ARG A 45 -2.51 9.56 6.09
CA ARG A 45 -2.63 9.70 7.55
C ARG A 45 -3.49 8.59 8.17
N LYS A 46 -4.62 8.24 7.54
CA LYS A 46 -5.50 7.19 8.07
C LYS A 46 -4.80 5.82 8.11
N THR A 47 -4.03 5.51 7.08
CA THR A 47 -3.24 4.28 7.05
C THR A 47 -2.20 4.28 8.18
N TRP A 48 -1.50 5.40 8.37
CA TRP A 48 -0.56 5.55 9.48
C TRP A 48 -1.23 5.31 10.83
N ASP A 49 -2.38 5.94 11.06
CA ASP A 49 -3.10 5.81 12.32
C ASP A 49 -3.59 4.37 12.56
N SER A 50 -3.86 3.60 11.49
CA SER A 50 -4.34 2.22 11.58
C SER A 50 -3.24 1.18 11.81
N LEU A 51 -1.97 1.55 11.66
CA LEU A 51 -0.87 0.60 11.83
C LEU A 51 -0.82 0.12 13.28
N PRO A 52 -0.82 -1.20 13.52
CA PRO A 52 -0.75 -1.73 14.88
C PRO A 52 0.59 -1.45 15.55
N LYS A 53 1.62 -1.31 14.75
CA LYS A 53 2.97 -0.99 15.22
C LYS A 53 3.58 0.05 14.29
N LYS A 54 3.97 1.18 14.85
CA LYS A 54 4.54 2.29 14.08
C LYS A 54 5.71 2.95 14.80
N PRO A 55 6.72 3.41 14.05
CA PRO A 55 6.82 3.31 12.59
C PRO A 55 7.10 1.87 12.14
N LEU A 56 6.89 1.60 10.86
CA LEU A 56 7.31 0.32 10.28
C LEU A 56 8.84 0.25 10.37
N PRO A 57 9.39 -0.81 11.00
CA PRO A 57 10.82 -0.86 11.27
C PRO A 57 11.67 -1.02 10.00
N ASN A 58 12.89 -0.49 10.06
CA ASN A 58 13.89 -0.58 8.98
C ASN A 58 13.43 0.04 7.65
N ARG A 59 12.55 1.03 7.73
CA ARG A 59 11.99 1.74 6.57
C ARG A 59 11.83 3.22 6.92
N LYS A 60 11.99 4.08 5.93
CA LYS A 60 11.62 5.48 6.07
C LYS A 60 10.11 5.58 5.88
N ASN A 61 9.38 6.03 6.89
CA ASN A 61 7.93 6.17 6.86
C ASN A 61 7.59 7.61 6.49
N ILE A 62 6.97 7.79 5.34
CA ILE A 62 6.58 9.12 4.83
C ILE A 62 5.06 9.19 4.86
N ILE A 63 4.52 10.11 5.65
CA ILE A 63 3.09 10.24 5.90
C ILE A 63 2.57 11.51 5.25
N ILE A 64 1.57 11.35 4.38
CA ILE A 64 0.90 12.48 3.73
C ILE A 64 -0.28 12.90 4.60
N THR A 65 -0.29 14.17 5.00
CA THR A 65 -1.35 14.73 5.84
C THR A 65 -1.74 16.12 5.38
N ARG A 66 -3.00 16.50 5.57
CA ARG A 66 -3.48 17.87 5.33
C ARG A 66 -3.25 18.79 6.53
N ALA A 67 -2.87 18.22 7.68
CA ALA A 67 -2.65 18.98 8.90
C ALA A 67 -1.38 19.84 8.81
N ASN A 68 -1.30 20.87 9.65
CA ASN A 68 -0.12 21.71 9.74
C ASN A 68 1.04 20.92 10.31
N LEU A 69 2.15 20.87 9.58
CA LEU A 69 3.31 20.03 9.92
C LEU A 69 3.97 20.42 11.24
N LYS A 70 3.80 21.66 11.71
CA LYS A 70 4.36 22.09 12.98
C LYS A 70 3.84 21.35 14.21
N TYR A 71 2.70 20.67 14.08
CA TYR A 71 2.11 19.90 15.17
C TYR A 71 2.65 18.47 15.30
N PHE A 72 3.55 18.06 14.40
CA PHE A 72 4.07 16.71 14.40
C PHE A 72 5.48 16.65 14.95
N ASP A 73 5.75 15.57 15.69
CA ASP A 73 7.08 15.30 16.25
C ASP A 73 8.04 14.90 15.11
N THR A 74 9.16 15.61 15.00
CA THR A 74 10.18 15.35 13.99
C THR A 74 11.44 14.70 14.59
N SER A 75 11.37 14.22 15.83
CA SER A 75 12.54 13.66 16.53
C SER A 75 12.98 12.31 15.96
N ASN A 76 12.07 11.54 15.35
CA ASN A 76 12.42 10.27 14.74
C ASN A 76 12.74 10.49 13.25
N GLU A 77 14.00 10.28 12.88
CA GLU A 77 14.46 10.49 11.50
C GLU A 77 13.83 9.53 10.47
N ASN A 78 13.23 8.42 10.94
CA ASN A 78 12.56 7.45 10.08
C ASN A 78 11.05 7.75 9.90
N VAL A 79 10.58 8.87 10.42
CA VAL A 79 9.20 9.32 10.31
C VAL A 79 9.17 10.75 9.78
N ILE A 80 8.61 10.92 8.58
CA ILE A 80 8.57 12.21 7.91
C ILE A 80 7.13 12.51 7.52
N TYR A 81 6.64 13.70 7.87
CA TYR A 81 5.31 14.16 7.48
C TYR A 81 5.42 15.17 6.35
N VAL A 82 4.58 15.01 5.34
CA VAL A 82 4.50 15.93 4.19
C VAL A 82 3.04 16.23 3.88
N ASN A 83 2.79 17.29 3.10
CA ASN A 83 1.43 17.72 2.78
C ASN A 83 0.92 17.24 1.43
N SER A 84 1.74 16.61 0.60
CA SER A 84 1.31 16.17 -0.73
C SER A 84 2.06 14.91 -1.18
N LEU A 85 1.47 14.20 -2.13
CA LEU A 85 2.14 13.06 -2.78
C LEU A 85 3.40 13.54 -3.53
N ASP A 86 3.34 14.69 -4.18
CA ASP A 86 4.50 15.24 -4.91
C ASP A 86 5.69 15.44 -3.97
N GLU A 87 5.47 16.02 -2.79
CA GLU A 87 6.52 16.17 -1.78
C GLU A 87 7.07 14.81 -1.34
N ALA A 88 6.17 13.84 -1.11
CA ALA A 88 6.57 12.50 -0.70
C ALA A 88 7.47 11.83 -1.75
N LEU A 89 7.10 11.95 -3.02
CA LEU A 89 7.89 11.37 -4.12
C LEU A 89 9.24 12.06 -4.28
N ASP A 90 9.29 13.37 -4.08
CA ASP A 90 10.53 14.14 -4.22
C ASP A 90 11.59 13.75 -3.18
N ILE A 91 11.17 13.36 -1.98
CA ILE A 91 12.10 13.04 -0.89
C ILE A 91 12.36 11.54 -0.74
N SER A 92 11.76 10.71 -1.59
CA SER A 92 11.88 9.26 -1.52
C SER A 92 12.73 8.70 -2.66
N LYS A 93 13.22 7.47 -2.44
CA LYS A 93 13.94 6.70 -3.44
C LYS A 93 13.29 5.34 -3.58
N ASP A 94 12.87 5.00 -4.81
CA ASP A 94 12.21 3.74 -5.15
C ASP A 94 11.12 3.37 -4.13
N PRO A 95 10.16 4.29 -3.88
CA PRO A 95 9.21 4.11 -2.79
C PRO A 95 8.15 3.05 -3.07
N PHE A 96 7.60 2.51 -1.99
CA PHE A 96 6.39 1.70 -1.99
C PHE A 96 5.24 2.51 -1.43
N ILE A 97 4.18 2.65 -2.20
CA ILE A 97 2.93 3.28 -1.77
C ILE A 97 2.09 2.20 -1.09
N ILE A 98 1.76 2.40 0.19
CA ILE A 98 1.08 1.36 0.97
C ILE A 98 -0.36 1.69 1.35
N GLY A 99 -0.89 2.80 0.85
CA GLY A 99 -2.30 3.15 1.00
C GLY A 99 -2.54 4.54 1.56
N GLY A 100 -3.77 4.94 1.76
CA GLY A 100 -4.96 4.17 1.42
C GLY A 100 -5.56 4.52 0.07
N GLU A 101 -6.87 4.36 -0.02
CA GLU A 101 -7.61 4.50 -1.28
C GLU A 101 -7.26 5.76 -2.05
N GLN A 102 -7.28 6.92 -1.40
CA GLN A 102 -6.99 8.19 -2.07
C GLN A 102 -5.54 8.29 -2.54
N ILE A 103 -4.60 7.79 -1.75
CA ILE A 103 -3.19 7.82 -2.12
C ILE A 103 -2.91 6.86 -3.28
N TYR A 104 -3.51 5.68 -3.28
CA TYR A 104 -3.42 4.77 -4.43
C TYR A 104 -3.95 5.44 -5.70
N SER A 105 -5.12 6.08 -5.63
CA SER A 105 -5.72 6.74 -6.78
C SER A 105 -4.84 7.86 -7.33
N GLN A 106 -4.26 8.68 -6.46
CA GLN A 106 -3.37 9.77 -6.87
C GLN A 106 -2.07 9.25 -7.45
N CYS A 107 -1.55 8.13 -6.93
CA CYS A 107 -0.26 7.59 -7.33
C CYS A 107 -0.30 6.75 -8.60
N GLU A 108 -1.46 6.24 -9.00
CA GLU A 108 -1.54 5.29 -10.12
C GLU A 108 -0.85 5.80 -11.38
N LYS A 109 -1.01 7.07 -11.72
CA LYS A 109 -0.40 7.67 -12.92
C LYS A 109 1.13 7.71 -12.87
N TYR A 110 1.71 7.67 -11.68
CA TYR A 110 3.17 7.70 -11.48
C TYR A 110 3.77 6.31 -11.24
N ALA A 111 2.95 5.35 -10.87
CA ALA A 111 3.42 4.02 -10.49
C ALA A 111 3.91 3.23 -11.70
N ASP A 112 4.98 2.48 -11.50
CA ASP A 112 5.59 1.62 -12.52
C ASP A 112 5.17 0.16 -12.34
N ILE A 113 5.02 -0.29 -11.09
CA ILE A 113 4.70 -1.67 -10.74
C ILE A 113 3.66 -1.66 -9.62
N ILE A 114 2.73 -2.62 -9.69
CA ILE A 114 1.77 -2.87 -8.60
C ILE A 114 1.93 -4.32 -8.15
N TYR A 115 2.17 -4.51 -6.86
CA TYR A 115 2.17 -5.81 -6.20
C TYR A 115 0.82 -5.97 -5.49
N MET A 116 -0.03 -6.84 -6.01
CA MET A 116 -1.41 -6.98 -5.56
C MET A 116 -1.65 -8.38 -5.01
N THR A 117 -2.11 -8.44 -3.76
CA THR A 117 -2.57 -9.68 -3.15
C THR A 117 -4.09 -9.70 -3.19
N ILE A 118 -4.66 -10.78 -3.70
CA ILE A 118 -6.11 -10.96 -3.74
C ILE A 118 -6.49 -12.19 -2.94
N PHE A 119 -7.52 -12.05 -2.11
CA PHE A 119 -8.13 -13.15 -1.38
C PHE A 119 -9.46 -13.52 -2.09
N PRO A 120 -9.42 -14.46 -3.06
CA PRO A 120 -10.55 -14.67 -3.97
C PRO A 120 -11.79 -15.27 -3.30
N THR A 121 -11.63 -15.88 -2.12
CA THR A 121 -12.74 -16.49 -1.39
C THR A 121 -13.30 -15.59 -0.30
N ILE A 122 -12.75 -14.35 -0.16
CA ILE A 122 -13.22 -13.39 0.82
C ILE A 122 -14.00 -12.28 0.12
N SER A 123 -15.19 -11.98 0.64
CA SER A 123 -16.00 -10.83 0.25
C SER A 123 -16.39 -10.08 1.51
N ILE A 124 -15.81 -8.89 1.70
CA ILE A 124 -16.04 -8.08 2.91
C ILE A 124 -17.37 -7.35 2.78
N GLU A 125 -18.29 -7.66 3.69
CA GLU A 125 -19.57 -6.97 3.76
C GLU A 125 -19.38 -5.61 4.43
N GLY A 126 -19.91 -4.56 3.78
CA GLY A 126 -19.83 -3.21 4.32
C GLY A 126 -18.45 -2.56 4.22
N GLY A 127 -17.61 -3.02 3.32
CA GLY A 127 -16.33 -2.36 3.04
C GLY A 127 -16.55 -0.93 2.55
N ASP A 128 -15.66 -0.02 2.94
CA ASP A 128 -15.79 1.41 2.65
C ASP A 128 -14.60 2.00 1.90
N ALA A 129 -13.55 1.23 1.68
CA ALA A 129 -12.40 1.65 0.88
C ALA A 129 -12.08 0.57 -0.16
N PHE A 130 -11.80 1.00 -1.39
CA PHE A 130 -11.60 0.09 -2.52
C PHE A 130 -10.39 0.49 -3.36
N PHE A 131 -9.72 -0.53 -3.91
CA PHE A 131 -8.65 -0.35 -4.86
C PHE A 131 -9.20 -0.57 -6.27
N LYS A 132 -9.11 0.47 -7.11
CA LYS A 132 -9.59 0.43 -8.49
C LYS A 132 -8.46 0.85 -9.42
N LEU A 133 -8.31 0.12 -10.53
CA LEU A 133 -7.26 0.39 -11.52
C LEU A 133 -7.86 0.85 -12.83
N SER A 134 -7.08 1.65 -13.57
CA SER A 134 -7.35 1.97 -14.95
C SER A 134 -7.04 0.74 -15.85
N GLN A 135 -7.44 0.80 -17.10
CA GLN A 135 -7.28 -0.32 -18.05
C GLN A 135 -5.84 -0.49 -18.60
N LYS A 136 -4.88 0.28 -18.12
CA LYS A 136 -3.52 0.31 -18.69
C LYS A 136 -2.56 -0.69 -18.05
N TRP A 137 -3.03 -1.52 -17.14
CA TRP A 137 -2.21 -2.49 -16.44
C TRP A 137 -2.37 -3.88 -17.01
N TYR A 138 -1.32 -4.70 -16.95
CA TYR A 138 -1.39 -6.12 -17.29
C TYR A 138 -0.65 -6.93 -16.22
N ILE A 139 -1.06 -8.18 -16.07
CA ILE A 139 -0.43 -9.09 -15.12
C ILE A 139 0.88 -9.58 -15.74
N SER A 140 2.01 -9.21 -15.16
CA SER A 140 3.33 -9.63 -15.63
C SER A 140 3.81 -10.92 -14.95
N ASP A 141 3.31 -11.19 -13.75
CA ASP A 141 3.62 -12.41 -13.01
C ASP A 141 2.51 -12.68 -12.00
N GLN A 142 2.30 -13.95 -11.67
CA GLN A 142 1.35 -14.33 -10.63
C GLN A 142 1.67 -15.70 -10.06
N ARG A 143 1.33 -15.89 -8.80
CA ARG A 143 1.40 -17.18 -8.14
C ARG A 143 0.22 -17.33 -7.19
N THR A 144 -0.13 -18.57 -6.90
CA THR A 144 -1.20 -18.94 -5.98
C THR A 144 -0.60 -19.69 -4.81
N GLU A 145 -1.00 -19.34 -3.60
CA GLU A 145 -0.59 -20.00 -2.37
C GLU A 145 -1.80 -20.24 -1.48
N TYR A 146 -1.64 -21.15 -0.51
CA TYR A 146 -2.65 -21.41 0.51
C TYR A 146 -2.04 -21.18 1.88
N GLU A 147 -2.82 -20.54 2.74
CA GLU A 147 -2.53 -20.44 4.17
C GLU A 147 -3.66 -21.19 4.88
N ASN A 148 -3.37 -22.41 5.34
CA ASN A 148 -4.43 -23.36 5.73
C ASN A 148 -5.38 -23.56 4.54
N ASP A 149 -6.67 -23.29 4.69
CA ASP A 149 -7.64 -23.41 3.60
C ASP A 149 -7.89 -22.08 2.86
N LEU A 150 -7.17 -21.04 3.23
CA LEU A 150 -7.33 -19.71 2.62
C LEU A 150 -6.51 -19.61 1.33
N LEU A 151 -7.19 -19.41 0.22
CA LEU A 151 -6.57 -19.19 -1.09
C LEU A 151 -6.05 -17.76 -1.18
N ILE A 152 -4.81 -17.60 -1.64
CA ILE A 152 -4.17 -16.30 -1.80
C ILE A 152 -3.56 -16.22 -3.20
N GLU A 153 -3.88 -15.17 -3.94
CA GLU A 153 -3.26 -14.87 -5.23
C GLU A 153 -2.33 -13.67 -5.09
N PHE A 154 -1.07 -13.85 -5.47
CA PHE A 154 -0.09 -12.77 -5.53
C PHE A 154 0.14 -12.40 -6.99
N LYS A 155 -0.13 -11.16 -7.35
CA LYS A 155 0.01 -10.67 -8.72
C LYS A 155 0.98 -9.50 -8.79
N GLU A 156 1.77 -9.48 -9.87
CA GLU A 156 2.59 -8.33 -10.23
C GLU A 156 2.00 -7.72 -11.49
N LEU A 157 1.70 -6.44 -11.43
CA LEU A 157 1.13 -5.71 -12.56
C LEU A 157 2.13 -4.68 -13.07
N LYS A 158 2.23 -4.55 -14.37
CA LYS A 158 3.05 -3.53 -15.03
C LYS A 158 2.20 -2.72 -15.99
N LYS A 159 2.63 -1.48 -16.24
CA LYS A 159 1.96 -0.63 -17.22
C LYS A 159 2.16 -1.14 -18.62
N ARG A 160 1.09 -1.09 -19.41
CA ARG A 160 1.20 -1.30 -20.84
C ARG A 160 1.84 -0.07 -21.46
N ASN A 161 2.88 -0.27 -22.25
CA ASN A 161 3.41 0.78 -23.10
C ASN A 161 2.42 0.99 -24.25
N VAL A 162 1.93 2.20 -24.35
CA VAL A 162 0.98 2.57 -25.41
C VAL A 162 1.77 3.09 -26.61
#